data_b3d821562912be6082aea26c843dd757
#
_entry.id   b3d821562912be6082aea26c843dd757
#
_cell.length_a   1.000
_cell.length_b   1.000
_cell.length_c   1.000
_cell.angle_alpha   90.00
_cell.angle_beta   90.00
_cell.angle_gamma   90.00
#
_symmetry.space_group_name_H-M   'P 1'
#
loop_
_entity.id
_entity.type
_entity.pdbx_description
1 polymer ?
#
loop_
_entity_poly.entity_id
_entity_poly.type
_entity_poly.pdbx_seq_one_letter_code
_entity_poly.pdbx_strand_id
1 'polypeptide(L)'
;SVTDKTRVVEFCTELNKLGYEVISTGNTFKMLKEQGVKAIQIDEVTKFPEILDGRVKTLNPYIHGGILYKRDDENHVSTIKEHNINPIDLVVVNLYDFEGTLKAGKSHEDMIENIDIGGPSMIRSAAKNYKDVTVVVDVNDYSMIIEKLKNNSLTLEDRKKLAYKAFSITGRYDALISSYFAGEVKDEYPEILNLTFQKEQTLRYGENPHQAGMLYSQPNAKNPILNYEQLNGKELSFNNINDLYGCLEVMREFKDSIRNC
;
A
#
# COMPACT_ATOMS: atom_id res chain seq x y z
N SER A 1 -0.77 -10.62 6.13
CA SER A 1 -0.28 -9.73 7.19
C SER A 1 -0.81 -8.33 6.95
N VAL A 2 -1.61 -7.80 7.87
CA VAL A 2 -2.24 -6.47 7.68
C VAL A 2 -2.14 -5.65 8.97
N THR A 3 -1.76 -4.39 8.82
CA THR A 3 -1.75 -3.38 9.90
C THR A 3 -3.14 -2.75 10.01
N ASP A 4 -3.69 -2.26 8.91
CA ASP A 4 -5.09 -1.90 8.81
C ASP A 4 -5.94 -3.16 8.71
N LYS A 5 -6.75 -3.39 9.73
CA LYS A 5 -7.62 -4.58 9.89
C LYS A 5 -9.05 -4.36 9.40
N THR A 6 -9.31 -3.21 8.78
CA THR A 6 -10.62 -2.88 8.21
C THR A 6 -11.08 -3.98 7.27
N ARG A 7 -12.25 -4.55 7.54
CA ARG A 7 -12.93 -5.58 6.73
C ARG A 7 -12.15 -6.88 6.51
N VAL A 8 -10.99 -7.09 7.17
CA VAL A 8 -10.17 -8.30 6.94
C VAL A 8 -10.88 -9.57 7.41
N VAL A 9 -11.69 -9.51 8.46
CA VAL A 9 -12.47 -10.67 8.97
C VAL A 9 -13.50 -11.11 7.93
N GLU A 10 -14.26 -10.17 7.39
CA GLU A 10 -15.26 -10.42 6.34
C GLU A 10 -14.57 -10.99 5.08
N PHE A 11 -13.48 -10.38 4.67
CA PHE A 11 -12.70 -10.82 3.52
C PHE A 11 -12.19 -12.25 3.67
N CYS A 12 -11.55 -12.57 4.80
CA CYS A 12 -11.05 -13.92 5.08
C CYS A 12 -12.17 -14.94 5.23
N THR A 13 -13.34 -14.55 5.79
CA THR A 13 -14.53 -15.42 5.86
C THR A 13 -15.00 -15.80 4.46
N GLU A 14 -15.08 -14.83 3.54
CA GLU A 14 -15.48 -15.11 2.15
C GLU A 14 -14.46 -15.98 1.42
N LEU A 15 -13.16 -15.76 1.65
CA LEU A 15 -12.10 -16.64 1.12
C LEU A 15 -12.23 -18.07 1.63
N ASN A 16 -12.49 -18.28 2.91
CA ASN A 16 -12.74 -19.64 3.46
C ASN A 16 -13.94 -20.31 2.80
N LYS A 17 -15.05 -19.57 2.55
CA LYS A 17 -16.23 -20.10 1.83
C LYS A 17 -15.90 -20.53 0.40
N LEU A 18 -14.91 -19.88 -0.23
CA LEU A 18 -14.42 -20.21 -1.56
C LEU A 18 -13.36 -21.35 -1.55
N GLY A 19 -13.05 -21.91 -0.36
CA GLY A 19 -12.10 -23.01 -0.22
C GLY A 19 -10.65 -22.59 -0.03
N TYR A 20 -10.37 -21.30 0.14
CA TYR A 20 -9.01 -20.85 0.44
C TYR A 20 -8.64 -21.12 1.89
N GLU A 21 -7.42 -21.59 2.10
CA GLU A 21 -6.76 -21.61 3.40
C GLU A 21 -6.14 -20.24 3.69
N VAL A 22 -6.37 -19.72 4.88
CA VAL A 22 -5.84 -18.42 5.30
C VAL A 22 -4.64 -18.62 6.22
N ILE A 23 -3.47 -18.17 5.80
CA ILE A 23 -2.26 -18.12 6.63
C ILE A 23 -2.13 -16.72 7.21
N SER A 24 -1.91 -16.60 8.52
CA SER A 24 -1.82 -15.29 9.17
C SER A 24 -0.76 -15.25 10.27
N THR A 25 -0.38 -14.04 10.66
CA THR A 25 0.68 -13.77 11.65
C THR A 25 0.13 -13.01 12.85
N GLY A 26 0.75 -13.21 14.01
CA GLY A 26 0.61 -12.36 15.19
C GLY A 26 -0.83 -11.98 15.56
N ASN A 27 -1.06 -10.69 15.78
CA ASN A 27 -2.36 -10.16 16.21
C ASN A 27 -3.49 -10.35 15.17
N THR A 28 -3.16 -10.37 13.87
CA THR A 28 -4.16 -10.65 12.83
C THR A 28 -4.66 -12.08 12.93
N PHE A 29 -3.78 -13.05 13.17
CA PHE A 29 -4.18 -14.45 13.39
C PHE A 29 -5.10 -14.58 14.61
N LYS A 30 -4.73 -13.99 15.75
CA LYS A 30 -5.54 -14.03 16.97
C LYS A 30 -6.94 -13.48 16.73
N MET A 31 -7.04 -12.31 16.11
CA MET A 31 -8.30 -11.67 15.78
C MET A 31 -9.16 -12.53 14.84
N LEU A 32 -8.59 -13.09 13.79
CA LEU A 32 -9.32 -13.96 12.86
C LEU A 32 -9.88 -15.19 13.58
N LYS A 33 -9.07 -15.82 14.45
CA LYS A 33 -9.49 -16.98 15.23
C LYS A 33 -10.61 -16.65 16.21
N GLU A 34 -10.53 -15.52 16.92
CA GLU A 34 -11.56 -15.04 17.84
C GLU A 34 -12.90 -14.77 17.12
N GLN A 35 -12.84 -14.36 15.85
CA GLN A 35 -14.02 -14.13 15.00
C GLN A 35 -14.48 -15.38 14.25
N GLY A 36 -13.94 -16.56 14.57
CA GLY A 36 -14.36 -17.84 14.00
C GLY A 36 -13.85 -18.10 12.56
N VAL A 37 -12.92 -17.31 12.06
CA VAL A 37 -12.29 -17.54 10.76
C VAL A 37 -11.26 -18.66 10.87
N LYS A 38 -11.33 -19.64 9.96
CA LYS A 38 -10.32 -20.70 9.89
C LYS A 38 -9.01 -20.12 9.35
N ALA A 39 -8.02 -20.04 10.20
CA ALA A 39 -6.69 -19.54 9.84
C ALA A 39 -5.60 -20.46 10.40
N ILE A 40 -4.49 -20.55 9.68
CA ILE A 40 -3.27 -21.28 10.02
C ILE A 40 -2.24 -20.27 10.51
N GLN A 41 -1.58 -20.55 11.61
CA GLN A 41 -0.53 -19.68 12.10
C GLN A 41 0.73 -19.84 11.24
N ILE A 42 1.45 -18.75 11.01
CA ILE A 42 2.58 -18.72 10.07
C ILE A 42 3.69 -19.73 10.42
N ASP A 43 3.96 -19.96 11.70
CA ASP A 43 4.99 -20.90 12.18
C ASP A 43 4.65 -22.36 11.90
N GLU A 44 3.37 -22.69 11.80
CA GLU A 44 2.94 -24.02 11.33
C GLU A 44 3.35 -24.29 9.87
N VAL A 45 3.39 -23.21 9.05
CA VAL A 45 3.79 -23.28 7.65
C VAL A 45 5.30 -23.18 7.48
N THR A 46 5.92 -22.22 8.15
CA THR A 46 7.36 -21.96 8.02
C THR A 46 8.23 -23.00 8.72
N LYS A 47 7.64 -23.78 9.64
CA LYS A 47 8.36 -24.71 10.54
C LYS A 47 9.47 -24.00 11.34
N PHE A 48 9.32 -22.70 11.52
CA PHE A 48 10.28 -21.87 12.23
C PHE A 48 9.55 -20.86 13.10
N PRO A 49 9.93 -20.68 14.37
CA PRO A 49 9.27 -19.73 15.24
C PRO A 49 9.51 -18.28 14.80
N GLU A 50 8.62 -17.39 15.20
CA GLU A 50 8.87 -15.95 15.15
C GLU A 50 10.01 -15.59 16.10
N ILE A 51 11.01 -14.85 15.62
CA ILE A 51 12.20 -14.47 16.39
C ILE A 51 12.45 -12.97 16.32
N LEU A 52 13.35 -12.47 17.19
CA LEU A 52 13.74 -11.05 17.25
C LEU A 52 12.51 -10.13 17.42
N ASP A 53 11.65 -10.46 18.38
CA ASP A 53 10.43 -9.71 18.71
C ASP A 53 9.51 -9.49 17.50
N GLY A 54 9.48 -10.47 16.58
CA GLY A 54 8.64 -10.44 15.39
C GLY A 54 9.24 -9.78 14.17
N ARG A 55 10.48 -9.33 14.22
CA ARG A 55 11.17 -8.77 13.05
C ARG A 55 11.42 -9.82 11.96
N VAL A 56 11.50 -11.10 12.33
CA VAL A 56 11.66 -12.22 11.39
C VAL A 56 10.54 -13.23 11.62
N LYS A 57 9.64 -13.35 10.66
CA LYS A 57 8.53 -14.31 10.65
C LYS A 57 8.10 -14.76 9.25
N THR A 58 8.05 -13.85 8.29
CA THR A 58 7.61 -14.10 6.90
C THR A 58 8.76 -14.24 5.91
N LEU A 59 9.97 -13.80 6.26
CA LEU A 59 11.18 -13.97 5.45
C LEU A 59 11.67 -15.41 5.53
N ASN A 60 10.99 -16.31 4.82
CA ASN A 60 11.19 -17.73 4.92
C ASN A 60 10.97 -18.40 3.55
N PRO A 61 11.79 -19.40 3.16
CA PRO A 61 11.63 -20.11 1.89
C PRO A 61 10.26 -20.74 1.68
N TYR A 62 9.60 -21.21 2.73
CA TYR A 62 8.24 -21.77 2.62
C TYR A 62 7.20 -20.74 2.19
N ILE A 63 7.39 -19.48 2.56
CA ILE A 63 6.51 -18.39 2.15
C ILE A 63 6.92 -17.86 0.77
N HIS A 64 8.18 -17.44 0.60
CA HIS A 64 8.63 -16.84 -0.65
C HIS A 64 8.72 -17.84 -1.80
N GLY A 65 9.02 -19.11 -1.52
CA GLY A 65 8.95 -20.19 -2.50
C GLY A 65 7.53 -20.41 -3.00
N GLY A 66 6.54 -20.46 -2.09
CA GLY A 66 5.12 -20.58 -2.43
C GLY A 66 4.58 -19.42 -3.26
N ILE A 67 5.16 -18.21 -3.10
CA ILE A 67 4.78 -17.00 -3.85
C ILE A 67 5.50 -16.93 -5.22
N LEU A 68 6.81 -17.24 -5.25
CA LEU A 68 7.68 -16.90 -6.39
C LEU A 68 7.81 -17.99 -7.46
N TYR A 69 7.43 -19.24 -7.18
CA TYR A 69 7.55 -20.29 -8.17
C TYR A 69 6.61 -20.04 -9.37
N LYS A 70 7.10 -20.32 -10.55
CA LYS A 70 6.33 -20.26 -11.79
C LYS A 70 5.55 -21.57 -11.93
N ARG A 71 4.24 -21.50 -12.13
CA ARG A 71 3.36 -22.67 -12.17
C ARG A 71 3.45 -23.43 -13.48
N ASP A 72 3.95 -22.79 -14.53
CA ASP A 72 4.19 -23.37 -15.87
C ASP A 72 5.65 -23.84 -16.07
N ASP A 73 6.50 -23.80 -15.05
CA ASP A 73 7.90 -24.25 -15.09
C ASP A 73 8.03 -25.57 -14.30
N GLU A 74 8.30 -26.65 -15.02
CA GLU A 74 8.38 -28.00 -14.44
C GLU A 74 9.49 -28.12 -13.37
N ASN A 75 10.62 -27.43 -13.54
CA ASN A 75 11.71 -27.42 -12.56
C ASN A 75 11.26 -26.71 -11.26
N HIS A 76 10.56 -25.58 -11.38
CA HIS A 76 10.00 -24.90 -10.21
C HIS A 76 8.96 -25.76 -9.49
N VAL A 77 8.07 -26.41 -10.22
CA VAL A 77 7.05 -27.32 -9.67
C VAL A 77 7.70 -28.52 -8.97
N SER A 78 8.74 -29.10 -9.57
CA SER A 78 9.50 -30.20 -8.97
C SER A 78 10.18 -29.75 -7.64
N THR A 79 10.86 -28.60 -7.67
CA THR A 79 11.55 -28.04 -6.50
C THR A 79 10.59 -27.78 -5.33
N ILE A 80 9.43 -27.17 -5.61
CA ILE A 80 8.41 -26.90 -4.59
C ILE A 80 7.91 -28.18 -3.94
N LYS A 81 7.68 -29.24 -4.75
CA LYS A 81 7.26 -30.55 -4.26
C LYS A 81 8.35 -31.23 -3.41
N GLU A 82 9.59 -31.20 -3.86
CA GLU A 82 10.74 -31.79 -3.16
C GLU A 82 10.90 -31.17 -1.76
N HIS A 83 10.72 -29.85 -1.65
CA HIS A 83 10.85 -29.13 -0.39
C HIS A 83 9.54 -29.02 0.41
N ASN A 84 8.46 -29.66 -0.01
CA ASN A 84 7.14 -29.61 0.65
C ASN A 84 6.65 -28.17 0.88
N ILE A 85 6.82 -27.30 -0.12
CA ILE A 85 6.37 -25.92 -0.09
C ILE A 85 4.98 -25.83 -0.73
N ASN A 86 4.01 -25.29 -0.02
CA ASN A 86 2.65 -25.14 -0.51
C ASN A 86 2.55 -23.88 -1.39
N PRO A 87 1.73 -23.93 -2.48
CA PRO A 87 1.41 -22.75 -3.28
C PRO A 87 0.75 -21.66 -2.45
N ILE A 88 1.06 -20.40 -2.78
CA ILE A 88 0.34 -19.23 -2.26
C ILE A 88 -0.27 -18.50 -3.45
N ASP A 89 -1.61 -18.45 -3.51
CA ASP A 89 -2.36 -17.91 -4.64
C ASP A 89 -2.70 -16.44 -4.48
N LEU A 90 -2.79 -15.99 -3.22
CA LEU A 90 -3.21 -14.65 -2.86
C LEU A 90 -2.35 -14.13 -1.71
N VAL A 91 -1.78 -12.95 -1.89
CA VAL A 91 -1.01 -12.24 -0.87
C VAL A 91 -1.74 -10.95 -0.50
N VAL A 92 -2.13 -10.83 0.76
CA VAL A 92 -2.86 -9.67 1.30
C VAL A 92 -1.99 -9.01 2.36
N VAL A 93 -1.47 -7.84 2.04
CA VAL A 93 -0.55 -7.11 2.93
C VAL A 93 -0.78 -5.62 2.79
N ASN A 94 -0.97 -4.93 3.89
CA ASN A 94 -0.75 -3.50 3.98
C ASN A 94 0.39 -3.22 4.98
N LEU A 95 1.17 -2.19 4.66
CA LEU A 95 2.42 -1.87 5.37
C LEU A 95 2.15 -1.21 6.72
N TYR A 96 3.17 -1.13 7.56
CA TYR A 96 3.15 -0.30 8.75
C TYR A 96 2.95 1.17 8.37
N ASP A 97 2.24 1.91 9.23
CA ASP A 97 1.91 3.31 8.98
C ASP A 97 3.09 4.25 9.32
N PHE A 98 4.15 4.16 8.53
CA PHE A 98 5.33 5.01 8.68
C PHE A 98 4.97 6.50 8.53
N GLU A 99 4.10 6.83 7.58
CA GLU A 99 3.65 8.22 7.35
C GLU A 99 2.87 8.77 8.54
N GLY A 100 1.95 8.00 9.11
CA GLY A 100 1.19 8.41 10.30
C GLY A 100 2.09 8.55 11.52
N THR A 101 3.08 7.67 11.68
CA THR A 101 4.09 7.76 12.74
C THR A 101 4.92 9.03 12.60
N LEU A 102 5.33 9.38 11.38
CA LEU A 102 6.05 10.62 11.06
C LEU A 102 5.19 11.87 11.36
N LYS A 103 3.93 11.88 10.90
CA LYS A 103 2.98 12.97 11.17
C LYS A 103 2.71 13.18 12.67
N ALA A 104 2.72 12.10 13.44
CA ALA A 104 2.55 12.13 14.88
C ALA A 104 3.79 12.63 15.64
N GLY A 105 4.91 12.89 14.95
CA GLY A 105 6.15 13.39 15.56
C GLY A 105 6.74 12.43 16.60
N LYS A 106 6.67 11.12 16.33
CA LYS A 106 7.19 10.08 17.21
C LYS A 106 8.72 10.11 17.31
N SER A 107 9.27 9.39 18.29
CA SER A 107 10.73 9.28 18.47
C SER A 107 11.41 8.62 17.27
N HIS A 108 12.73 8.82 17.15
CA HIS A 108 13.54 8.15 16.11
C HIS A 108 13.43 6.62 16.24
N GLU A 109 13.47 6.10 17.45
CA GLU A 109 13.32 4.68 17.73
C GLU A 109 11.97 4.14 17.25
N ASP A 110 10.87 4.88 17.51
CA ASP A 110 9.54 4.54 17.02
C ASP A 110 9.48 4.55 15.49
N MET A 111 10.16 5.51 14.85
CA MET A 111 10.25 5.57 13.39
C MET A 111 10.95 4.34 12.82
N ILE A 112 12.07 3.94 13.42
CA ILE A 112 12.83 2.74 12.98
C ILE A 112 11.98 1.46 13.16
N GLU A 113 11.27 1.32 14.29
CA GLU A 113 10.42 0.14 14.52
C GLU A 113 9.20 0.09 13.57
N ASN A 114 8.81 1.20 12.96
CA ASN A 114 7.76 1.26 11.95
C ASN A 114 8.27 1.06 10.50
N ILE A 115 9.53 0.66 10.32
CA ILE A 115 10.04 0.21 9.02
C ILE A 115 9.69 -1.27 8.83
N ASP A 116 8.71 -1.53 7.96
CA ASP A 116 8.29 -2.89 7.63
C ASP A 116 9.26 -3.53 6.63
N ILE A 117 9.80 -4.69 6.98
CA ILE A 117 10.73 -5.46 6.14
C ILE A 117 9.98 -6.60 5.43
N GLY A 118 9.21 -7.37 6.18
CA GLY A 118 8.53 -8.55 5.68
C GLY A 118 7.38 -8.24 4.73
N GLY A 119 6.63 -7.18 5.01
CA GLY A 119 5.51 -6.72 4.19
C GLY A 119 5.94 -6.34 2.77
N PRO A 120 6.88 -5.39 2.58
CA PRO A 120 7.40 -5.04 1.25
C PRO A 120 7.99 -6.22 0.50
N SER A 121 8.69 -7.12 1.19
CA SER A 121 9.28 -8.32 0.58
C SER A 121 8.21 -9.24 -0.01
N MET A 122 7.12 -9.53 0.72
CA MET A 122 6.00 -10.35 0.25
C MET A 122 5.23 -9.65 -0.88
N ILE A 123 4.95 -8.34 -0.76
CA ILE A 123 4.27 -7.54 -1.77
C ILE A 123 5.04 -7.59 -3.09
N ARG A 124 6.35 -7.34 -3.05
CA ARG A 124 7.22 -7.34 -4.24
C ARG A 124 7.34 -8.71 -4.87
N SER A 125 7.42 -9.77 -4.05
CA SER A 125 7.45 -11.16 -4.53
C SER A 125 6.17 -11.53 -5.26
N ALA A 126 5.00 -11.23 -4.69
CA ALA A 126 3.71 -11.50 -5.31
C ALA A 126 3.48 -10.65 -6.57
N ALA A 127 3.81 -9.36 -6.51
CA ALA A 127 3.72 -8.46 -7.66
C ALA A 127 4.65 -8.88 -8.82
N LYS A 128 5.86 -9.35 -8.52
CA LYS A 128 6.76 -9.92 -9.54
C LYS A 128 6.15 -11.15 -10.21
N ASN A 129 5.47 -12.00 -9.45
CA ASN A 129 4.83 -13.22 -9.94
C ASN A 129 3.32 -13.04 -10.22
N TYR A 130 2.89 -11.84 -10.63
CA TYR A 130 1.46 -11.51 -10.85
C TYR A 130 0.75 -12.42 -11.86
N LYS A 131 1.49 -13.15 -12.69
CA LYS A 131 0.95 -14.14 -13.61
C LYS A 131 0.25 -15.26 -12.84
N ASP A 132 0.80 -15.67 -11.73
CA ASP A 132 0.36 -16.81 -10.93
C ASP A 132 -0.27 -16.41 -9.60
N VAL A 133 0.09 -15.24 -9.04
CA VAL A 133 -0.29 -14.80 -7.70
C VAL A 133 -1.02 -13.45 -7.76
N THR A 134 -2.09 -13.34 -6.99
CA THR A 134 -2.82 -12.09 -6.81
C THR A 134 -2.28 -11.34 -5.60
N VAL A 135 -1.87 -10.10 -5.76
CA VAL A 135 -1.43 -9.22 -4.65
C VAL A 135 -2.49 -8.19 -4.33
N VAL A 136 -2.85 -8.04 -3.06
CA VAL A 136 -3.83 -7.07 -2.58
C VAL A 136 -3.20 -6.25 -1.47
N VAL A 137 -3.09 -4.95 -1.68
CA VAL A 137 -2.41 -4.00 -0.78
C VAL A 137 -3.34 -2.94 -0.20
N ASP A 138 -4.59 -2.90 -0.66
CA ASP A 138 -5.58 -1.90 -0.29
C ASP A 138 -6.91 -2.58 0.08
N VAL A 139 -7.48 -2.20 1.22
CA VAL A 139 -8.76 -2.72 1.71
C VAL A 139 -9.93 -2.42 0.78
N ASN A 140 -9.82 -1.37 -0.03
CA ASN A 140 -10.85 -1.01 -1.02
C ASN A 140 -10.95 -2.01 -2.17
N ASP A 141 -9.93 -2.82 -2.40
CA ASP A 141 -9.93 -3.85 -3.44
C ASP A 141 -10.64 -5.14 -3.00
N TYR A 142 -10.88 -5.34 -1.69
CA TYR A 142 -11.41 -6.60 -1.15
C TYR A 142 -12.73 -7.03 -1.80
N SER A 143 -13.69 -6.12 -1.96
CA SER A 143 -14.99 -6.44 -2.56
C SER A 143 -14.86 -6.90 -4.01
N MET A 144 -14.08 -6.19 -4.82
CA MET A 144 -13.82 -6.52 -6.22
C MET A 144 -13.13 -7.89 -6.35
N ILE A 145 -12.15 -8.17 -5.49
CA ILE A 145 -11.44 -9.46 -5.49
C ILE A 145 -12.40 -10.60 -5.16
N ILE A 146 -13.20 -10.49 -4.09
CA ILE A 146 -14.18 -11.52 -3.72
C ILE A 146 -15.19 -11.76 -4.83
N GLU A 147 -15.72 -10.71 -5.44
CA GLU A 147 -16.67 -10.82 -6.55
C GLU A 147 -16.05 -11.57 -7.74
N LYS A 148 -14.84 -11.17 -8.13
CA LYS A 148 -14.14 -11.80 -9.26
C LYS A 148 -13.74 -13.26 -8.99
N LEU A 149 -13.37 -13.60 -7.75
CA LEU A 149 -13.09 -14.98 -7.36
C LEU A 149 -14.36 -15.84 -7.38
N LYS A 150 -15.50 -15.34 -6.86
CA LYS A 150 -16.80 -16.03 -6.91
C LYS A 150 -17.25 -16.35 -8.34
N ASN A 151 -17.00 -15.44 -9.26
CA ASN A 151 -17.42 -15.54 -10.65
C ASN A 151 -16.36 -16.18 -11.58
N ASN A 152 -15.22 -16.61 -11.03
CA ASN A 152 -14.07 -17.10 -11.81
C ASN A 152 -13.63 -16.12 -12.92
N SER A 153 -13.73 -14.82 -12.65
CA SER A 153 -13.53 -13.74 -13.62
C SER A 153 -12.29 -12.88 -13.34
N LEU A 154 -11.41 -13.31 -12.42
CA LEU A 154 -10.16 -12.61 -12.12
C LEU A 154 -9.15 -12.84 -13.26
N THR A 155 -8.91 -11.79 -14.04
CA THR A 155 -8.09 -11.85 -15.24
C THR A 155 -6.61 -11.58 -14.96
N LEU A 156 -5.74 -11.90 -15.92
CA LEU A 156 -4.32 -11.53 -15.89
C LEU A 156 -4.14 -9.99 -15.87
N GLU A 157 -4.99 -9.27 -16.59
CA GLU A 157 -4.96 -7.80 -16.61
C GLU A 157 -5.34 -7.20 -15.25
N ASP A 158 -6.28 -7.82 -14.54
CA ASP A 158 -6.59 -7.39 -13.15
C ASP A 158 -5.38 -7.59 -12.23
N ARG A 159 -4.74 -8.76 -12.29
CA ARG A 159 -3.54 -9.04 -11.49
C ARG A 159 -2.38 -8.10 -11.84
N LYS A 160 -2.23 -7.74 -13.12
CA LYS A 160 -1.24 -6.75 -13.56
C LYS A 160 -1.50 -5.36 -12.98
N LYS A 161 -2.77 -4.92 -12.94
CA LYS A 161 -3.16 -3.65 -12.29
C LYS A 161 -2.90 -3.67 -10.79
N LEU A 162 -3.18 -4.78 -10.12
CA LEU A 162 -2.87 -4.96 -8.70
C LEU A 162 -1.35 -4.96 -8.45
N ALA A 163 -0.56 -5.58 -9.31
CA ALA A 163 0.90 -5.55 -9.23
C ALA A 163 1.45 -4.13 -9.43
N TYR A 164 0.92 -3.36 -10.38
CA TYR A 164 1.24 -1.96 -10.54
C TYR A 164 0.96 -1.17 -9.25
N LYS A 165 -0.23 -1.34 -8.65
CA LYS A 165 -0.61 -0.70 -7.39
C LYS A 165 0.35 -1.10 -6.25
N ALA A 166 0.73 -2.37 -6.18
CA ALA A 166 1.67 -2.90 -5.20
C ALA A 166 3.05 -2.23 -5.29
N PHE A 167 3.63 -2.12 -6.51
CA PHE A 167 4.89 -1.42 -6.71
C PHE A 167 4.80 0.09 -6.45
N SER A 168 3.66 0.72 -6.75
CA SER A 168 3.43 2.13 -6.43
C SER A 168 3.46 2.38 -4.92
N ILE A 169 2.85 1.49 -4.14
CA ILE A 169 2.84 1.59 -2.67
C ILE A 169 4.23 1.36 -2.09
N THR A 170 4.94 0.31 -2.51
CA THR A 170 6.30 0.05 -1.99
C THR A 170 7.28 1.15 -2.39
N GLY A 171 7.20 1.67 -3.62
CA GLY A 171 8.03 2.78 -4.07
C GLY A 171 7.80 4.07 -3.28
N ARG A 172 6.52 4.39 -2.98
CA ARG A 172 6.17 5.53 -2.12
C ARG A 172 6.67 5.32 -0.69
N TYR A 173 6.54 4.12 -0.15
CA TYR A 173 6.99 3.76 1.18
C TYR A 173 8.50 3.96 1.35
N ASP A 174 9.30 3.43 0.44
CA ASP A 174 10.76 3.58 0.44
C ASP A 174 11.19 5.05 0.25
N ALA A 175 10.49 5.81 -0.59
CA ALA A 175 10.76 7.23 -0.79
C ALA A 175 10.50 8.07 0.49
N LEU A 176 9.44 7.74 1.25
CA LEU A 176 9.16 8.38 2.54
C LEU A 176 10.24 8.08 3.57
N ILE A 177 10.69 6.83 3.66
CA ILE A 177 11.77 6.42 4.56
C ILE A 177 13.08 7.13 4.17
N SER A 178 13.42 7.13 2.88
CA SER A 178 14.59 7.83 2.34
C SER A 178 14.58 9.33 2.68
N SER A 179 13.42 9.97 2.50
CA SER A 179 13.27 11.40 2.83
C SER A 179 13.41 11.67 4.34
N TYR A 180 12.91 10.77 5.18
CA TYR A 180 13.09 10.86 6.62
C TYR A 180 14.58 10.80 6.99
N PHE A 181 15.32 9.82 6.48
CA PHE A 181 16.75 9.70 6.76
C PHE A 181 17.57 10.87 6.20
N ALA A 182 17.22 11.41 5.04
CA ALA A 182 17.86 12.62 4.51
C ALA A 182 17.74 13.79 5.49
N GLY A 183 16.57 13.95 6.12
CA GLY A 183 16.36 14.93 7.19
C GLY A 183 17.21 14.68 8.44
N GLU A 184 17.32 13.42 8.88
CA GLU A 184 18.12 13.04 10.05
C GLU A 184 19.63 13.33 9.84
N VAL A 185 20.16 13.06 8.66
CA VAL A 185 21.57 13.33 8.34
C VAL A 185 21.81 14.76 7.82
N LYS A 186 20.74 15.55 7.68
CA LYS A 186 20.78 16.95 7.19
C LYS A 186 21.40 17.09 5.80
N ASP A 187 21.08 16.13 4.91
CA ASP A 187 21.51 16.19 3.51
C ASP A 187 20.57 17.14 2.73
N GLU A 188 21.06 18.35 2.48
CA GLU A 188 20.31 19.39 1.75
C GLU A 188 20.32 19.18 0.23
N TYR A 189 21.28 18.41 -0.28
CA TYR A 189 21.50 18.22 -1.72
C TYR A 189 21.77 16.75 -2.04
N PRO A 190 20.77 15.86 -1.87
CA PRO A 190 20.97 14.43 -2.05
C PRO A 190 21.30 14.11 -3.52
N GLU A 191 22.22 13.16 -3.74
CA GLU A 191 22.53 12.65 -5.08
C GLU A 191 21.30 12.01 -5.76
N ILE A 192 20.41 11.42 -4.97
CA ILE A 192 19.15 10.85 -5.45
C ILE A 192 17.99 11.52 -4.71
N LEU A 193 17.24 12.34 -5.42
CA LEU A 193 16.03 12.97 -4.88
C LEU A 193 14.79 12.10 -5.15
N ASN A 194 14.24 11.52 -4.11
CA ASN A 194 13.02 10.71 -4.18
C ASN A 194 11.80 11.59 -3.89
N LEU A 195 10.99 11.83 -4.92
CA LEU A 195 9.73 12.56 -4.79
C LEU A 195 8.56 11.64 -5.11
N THR A 196 7.55 11.66 -4.25
CA THR A 196 6.29 10.97 -4.51
C THR A 196 5.13 11.92 -4.37
N PHE A 197 4.10 11.70 -5.18
CA PHE A 197 2.88 12.47 -5.17
C PHE A 197 1.68 11.54 -5.09
N GLN A 198 0.70 11.92 -4.28
CA GLN A 198 -0.58 11.24 -4.18
C GLN A 198 -1.64 12.04 -4.93
N LYS A 199 -2.45 11.35 -5.72
CA LYS A 199 -3.58 11.97 -6.40
C LYS A 199 -4.65 12.36 -5.39
N GLU A 200 -4.99 13.64 -5.35
CA GLU A 200 -6.05 14.18 -4.50
C GLU A 200 -7.38 14.26 -5.26
N GLN A 201 -7.33 14.80 -6.48
CA GLN A 201 -8.54 15.07 -7.22
C GLN A 201 -8.33 14.95 -8.73
N THR A 202 -9.35 14.47 -9.44
CA THR A 202 -9.49 14.68 -10.89
C THR A 202 -10.15 16.03 -11.11
N LEU A 203 -9.53 16.88 -11.91
CA LEU A 203 -10.07 18.19 -12.24
C LEU A 203 -11.05 18.09 -13.39
N ARG A 204 -11.93 19.10 -13.51
CA ARG A 204 -12.91 19.17 -14.59
C ARG A 204 -12.25 19.17 -15.98
N TYR A 205 -11.12 19.86 -16.13
CA TYR A 205 -10.22 19.88 -17.30
C TYR A 205 -8.87 20.49 -16.90
N GLY A 206 -7.88 20.38 -17.77
CA GLY A 206 -6.56 20.99 -17.61
C GLY A 206 -6.56 22.49 -17.89
N GLU A 207 -5.49 23.00 -18.53
CA GLU A 207 -5.41 24.41 -18.95
C GLU A 207 -6.47 24.72 -20.03
N ASN A 208 -6.65 23.79 -20.98
CA ASN A 208 -7.66 23.87 -22.01
C ASN A 208 -8.77 22.82 -21.83
N PRO A 209 -10.01 23.08 -22.31
CA PRO A 209 -11.16 22.20 -22.06
C PRO A 209 -11.03 20.76 -22.55
N HIS A 210 -10.17 20.49 -23.53
CA HIS A 210 -9.93 19.16 -24.07
C HIS A 210 -8.82 18.38 -23.35
N GLN A 211 -8.13 19.01 -22.40
CA GLN A 211 -7.05 18.41 -21.64
C GLN A 211 -7.57 17.82 -20.32
N ALA A 212 -7.07 16.65 -19.94
CA ALA A 212 -7.27 16.11 -18.59
C ALA A 212 -6.38 16.85 -17.59
N GLY A 213 -6.90 17.11 -16.40
CA GLY A 213 -6.17 17.70 -15.28
C GLY A 213 -6.34 16.87 -14.00
N MET A 214 -5.29 16.76 -13.22
CA MET A 214 -5.30 16.06 -11.93
C MET A 214 -4.47 16.86 -10.93
N LEU A 215 -4.99 16.93 -9.70
CA LEU A 215 -4.29 17.52 -8.57
C LEU A 215 -3.57 16.42 -7.80
N TYR A 216 -2.31 16.66 -7.50
CA TYR A 216 -1.49 15.78 -6.67
C TYR A 216 -0.89 16.54 -5.50
N SER A 217 -0.73 15.89 -4.36
CA SER A 217 -0.01 16.41 -3.19
C SER A 217 1.26 15.62 -2.93
N GLN A 218 2.24 16.28 -2.36
CA GLN A 218 3.35 15.59 -1.70
C GLN A 218 2.92 15.14 -0.30
N PRO A 219 3.43 14.02 0.22
CA PRO A 219 3.25 13.63 1.61
C PRO A 219 3.69 14.78 2.54
N ASN A 220 2.86 15.08 3.52
CA ASN A 220 3.09 16.15 4.50
C ASN A 220 3.19 17.59 3.93
N ALA A 221 2.80 17.82 2.68
CA ALA A 221 2.76 19.17 2.13
C ALA A 221 1.77 20.06 2.90
N LYS A 222 2.28 21.14 3.48
CA LYS A 222 1.47 22.19 4.10
C LYS A 222 1.07 23.22 3.03
N ASN A 223 0.25 22.80 2.08
CA ASN A 223 -0.23 23.72 1.04
C ASN A 223 -1.70 24.07 1.33
N PRO A 224 -2.04 25.36 1.55
CA PRO A 224 -3.42 25.78 1.81
C PRO A 224 -4.37 25.46 0.66
N ILE A 225 -3.88 25.38 -0.58
CA ILE A 225 -4.69 24.96 -1.75
C ILE A 225 -5.16 23.51 -1.64
N LEU A 226 -4.48 22.66 -0.88
CA LEU A 226 -4.87 21.27 -0.67
C LEU A 226 -5.88 21.11 0.48
N ASN A 227 -6.06 22.15 1.30
CA ASN A 227 -6.90 22.14 2.49
C ASN A 227 -8.20 22.95 2.30
N TYR A 228 -8.66 23.11 1.06
CA TYR A 228 -9.95 23.77 0.84
C TYR A 228 -11.12 22.78 0.96
N GLU A 229 -12.27 23.30 1.34
CA GLU A 229 -13.55 22.59 1.28
C GLU A 229 -14.44 23.28 0.25
N GLN A 230 -14.82 22.54 -0.78
CA GLN A 230 -15.77 23.06 -1.78
C GLN A 230 -17.18 22.88 -1.27
N LEU A 231 -17.82 23.97 -0.84
CA LEU A 231 -19.17 23.96 -0.29
C LEU A 231 -20.25 23.88 -1.36
N ASN A 232 -19.98 24.35 -2.58
CA ASN A 232 -20.95 24.40 -3.67
C ASN A 232 -20.26 24.57 -5.03
N GLY A 233 -21.00 24.35 -6.12
CA GLY A 233 -20.56 24.60 -7.49
C GLY A 233 -20.01 23.35 -8.20
N LYS A 234 -19.47 23.60 -9.40
CA LYS A 234 -18.85 22.56 -10.24
C LYS A 234 -17.45 22.23 -9.76
N GLU A 235 -16.96 21.04 -10.09
CA GLU A 235 -15.56 20.65 -9.88
C GLU A 235 -14.61 21.71 -10.45
N LEU A 236 -13.49 21.94 -9.75
CA LEU A 236 -12.49 22.92 -10.17
C LEU A 236 -11.76 22.45 -11.42
N SER A 237 -11.37 23.40 -12.27
CA SER A 237 -10.41 23.18 -13.35
C SER A 237 -8.99 23.55 -12.90
N PHE A 238 -7.99 23.24 -13.73
CA PHE A 238 -6.62 23.71 -13.54
C PHE A 238 -6.57 25.23 -13.38
N ASN A 239 -7.26 25.98 -14.25
CA ASN A 239 -7.28 27.45 -14.20
C ASN A 239 -7.85 27.96 -12.87
N ASN A 240 -8.93 27.35 -12.35
CA ASN A 240 -9.49 27.79 -11.06
C ASN A 240 -8.49 27.60 -9.91
N ILE A 241 -7.73 26.50 -9.89
CA ILE A 241 -6.69 26.25 -8.88
C ILE A 241 -5.53 27.23 -9.06
N ASN A 242 -5.12 27.50 -10.29
CA ASN A 242 -4.05 28.45 -10.59
C ASN A 242 -4.42 29.89 -10.19
N ASP A 243 -5.65 30.30 -10.47
CA ASP A 243 -6.17 31.62 -10.08
C ASP A 243 -6.26 31.75 -8.54
N LEU A 244 -6.78 30.70 -7.88
CA LEU A 244 -6.82 30.63 -6.42
C LEU A 244 -5.41 30.73 -5.82
N TYR A 245 -4.43 30.03 -6.39
CA TYR A 245 -3.04 30.11 -5.96
C TYR A 245 -2.49 31.53 -6.12
N GLY A 246 -2.68 32.13 -7.27
CA GLY A 246 -2.26 33.51 -7.53
C GLY A 246 -2.86 34.53 -6.54
N CYS A 247 -4.15 34.41 -6.27
CA CYS A 247 -4.82 35.26 -5.27
C CYS A 247 -4.23 35.07 -3.87
N LEU A 248 -3.98 33.82 -3.44
CA LEU A 248 -3.41 33.53 -2.12
C LEU A 248 -1.98 34.07 -1.99
N GLU A 249 -1.16 33.95 -3.03
CA GLU A 249 0.21 34.50 -3.00
C GLU A 249 0.19 36.04 -2.89
N VAL A 250 -0.66 36.72 -3.66
CA VAL A 250 -0.83 38.16 -3.55
C VAL A 250 -1.30 38.56 -2.14
N MET A 251 -2.30 37.84 -1.59
CA MET A 251 -2.81 38.16 -0.24
C MET A 251 -1.75 37.98 0.87
N ARG A 252 -0.82 37.07 0.72
CA ARG A 252 0.26 36.82 1.68
C ARG A 252 1.26 37.97 1.79
N GLU A 253 1.42 38.75 0.74
CA GLU A 253 2.31 39.91 0.72
C GLU A 253 1.73 41.10 1.52
N PHE A 254 0.43 41.10 1.80
CA PHE A 254 -0.22 42.18 2.58
C PHE A 254 -0.43 41.74 4.02
N LYS A 255 0.40 42.27 4.92
CA LYS A 255 0.35 41.94 6.36
C LYS A 255 -0.82 42.59 7.10
N ASP A 256 -1.36 43.70 6.58
CA ASP A 256 -2.46 44.44 7.17
C ASP A 256 -3.66 44.56 6.24
N SER A 257 -4.73 43.89 6.64
CA SER A 257 -6.15 44.07 6.24
C SER A 257 -6.48 44.45 4.80
N ILE A 258 -6.26 43.56 3.82
CA ILE A 258 -7.21 43.44 2.71
C ILE A 258 -8.05 42.19 2.99
N ARG A 259 -9.22 42.38 3.61
CA ARG A 259 -10.09 41.27 4.01
C ARG A 259 -11.11 40.85 2.96
N ASN A 260 -11.14 41.52 1.80
CA ASN A 260 -12.11 41.27 0.74
C ASN A 260 -11.39 41.30 -0.63
N CYS A 261 -10.99 40.16 -1.10
CA CYS A 261 -10.81 39.90 -2.52
C CYS A 261 -11.85 38.87 -2.96
#